data_3a02649dc68ab91298f60f11c4cb7bf1
#
_entry.id   3a02649dc68ab91298f60f11c4cb7bf1
#
_cell.length_a   1.000
_cell.length_b   1.000
_cell.length_c   1.000
_cell.angle_alpha   90.00
_cell.angle_beta   90.00
_cell.angle_gamma   90.00
#
_symmetry.space_group_name_H-M   'P 1'
#
loop_
_entity.id
_entity.type
_entity.pdbx_description
1 polymer ?
#
loop_
_entity_poly.entity_id
_entity_poly.type
_entity_poly.pdbx_seq_one_letter_code
_entity_poly.pdbx_strand_id
1 'polypeptide(L)'
;MVSIRAKINSRLEKFLEVDYSGYRRAILCFFIQVKKTTIDELHEMLCGRYSVSRNTVASMVGYIHSKLGILRAHKESYKTPMVYFLREEYMDLLMKIVTPSKNLT
;
A
#
# COMPACT_ATOMS: atom_id res chain seq x y z
N MET A 1 -10.30 -9.51 23.35
CA MET A 1 -9.21 -8.62 22.93
C MET A 1 -8.91 -8.80 21.46
N VAL A 2 -8.78 -7.73 20.74
CA VAL A 2 -8.56 -7.77 19.31
C VAL A 2 -7.06 -7.79 19.01
N SER A 3 -6.63 -8.72 18.17
CA SER A 3 -5.22 -8.83 17.82
C SER A 3 -4.80 -7.68 16.91
N ILE A 4 -3.50 -7.46 16.82
CA ILE A 4 -2.97 -6.45 15.92
C ILE A 4 -3.33 -6.78 14.48
N ARG A 5 -3.26 -8.06 14.10
CA ARG A 5 -3.61 -8.46 12.75
C ARG A 5 -5.07 -8.15 12.43
N ALA A 6 -5.96 -8.38 13.39
CA ALA A 6 -7.37 -8.07 13.19
C ALA A 6 -7.60 -6.57 13.03
N LYS A 7 -6.86 -5.77 13.79
CA LYS A 7 -6.96 -4.31 13.67
C LYS A 7 -6.48 -3.84 12.31
N ILE A 8 -5.36 -4.39 11.85
CA ILE A 8 -4.82 -4.03 10.54
C ILE A 8 -5.78 -4.46 9.45
N ASN A 9 -6.33 -5.66 9.56
CA ASN A 9 -7.31 -6.14 8.59
C ASN A 9 -8.50 -5.19 8.47
N SER A 10 -9.02 -4.76 9.61
CA SER A 10 -10.15 -3.85 9.64
C SER A 10 -9.80 -2.51 8.98
N ARG A 11 -8.61 -1.99 9.26
CA ARG A 11 -8.16 -0.74 8.68
C ARG A 11 -7.97 -0.85 7.16
N LEU A 12 -7.45 -1.99 6.71
CA LEU A 12 -7.28 -2.21 5.28
C LEU A 12 -8.62 -2.27 4.57
N GLU A 13 -9.60 -2.94 5.17
CA GLU A 13 -10.93 -3.00 4.58
C GLU A 13 -11.53 -1.62 4.43
N LYS A 14 -11.39 -0.79 5.47
CA LYS A 14 -11.91 0.58 5.42
C LYS A 14 -11.16 1.42 4.40
N PHE A 15 -9.86 1.22 4.31
CA PHE A 15 -9.04 1.93 3.35
C PHE A 15 -9.52 1.69 1.93
N LEU A 16 -9.87 0.44 1.62
CA LEU A 16 -10.32 0.07 0.29
C LEU A 16 -11.79 0.41 0.02
N GLU A 17 -12.58 0.57 1.09
CA GLU A 17 -13.99 0.94 0.92
C GLU A 17 -14.16 2.29 0.23
N VAL A 18 -13.22 3.21 0.43
CA VAL A 18 -13.32 4.53 -0.14
C VAL A 18 -12.43 4.70 -1.37
N ASP A 19 -12.13 3.60 -2.01
CA ASP A 19 -11.25 3.60 -3.19
C ASP A 19 -12.09 3.77 -4.46
N TYR A 20 -12.52 5.00 -4.71
CA TYR A 20 -13.44 5.26 -5.82
C TYR A 20 -12.79 5.12 -7.19
N SER A 21 -11.50 5.40 -7.29
CA SER A 21 -10.81 5.33 -8.57
C SER A 21 -10.05 4.03 -8.78
N GLY A 22 -9.85 3.26 -7.71
CA GLY A 22 -9.10 2.01 -7.76
C GLY A 22 -7.62 2.15 -7.54
N TYR A 23 -7.10 3.37 -7.39
CA TYR A 23 -5.65 3.51 -7.26
C TYR A 23 -5.13 3.07 -5.89
N ARG A 24 -5.98 3.07 -4.85
CA ARG A 24 -5.55 2.55 -3.55
C ARG A 24 -5.25 1.05 -3.64
N ARG A 25 -6.14 0.31 -4.29
CA ARG A 25 -5.92 -1.11 -4.51
C ARG A 25 -4.69 -1.34 -5.38
N ALA A 26 -4.51 -0.49 -6.39
CA ALA A 26 -3.36 -0.61 -7.28
C ALA A 26 -2.05 -0.42 -6.52
N ILE A 27 -2.01 0.53 -5.58
CA ILE A 27 -0.83 0.75 -4.76
C ILE A 27 -0.50 -0.50 -3.93
N LEU A 28 -1.51 -1.07 -3.29
CA LEU A 28 -1.29 -2.26 -2.47
C LEU A 28 -0.84 -3.43 -3.32
N CYS A 29 -1.43 -3.60 -4.49
CA CYS A 29 -1.02 -4.68 -5.41
C CYS A 29 0.42 -4.49 -5.85
N PHE A 30 0.82 -3.26 -6.11
CA PHE A 30 2.19 -3.00 -6.52
C PHE A 30 3.17 -3.40 -5.43
N PHE A 31 2.85 -3.07 -4.16
CA PHE A 31 3.70 -3.49 -3.04
C PHE A 31 3.80 -5.00 -2.92
N ILE A 32 2.72 -5.70 -3.21
CA ILE A 32 2.76 -7.16 -3.19
C ILE A 32 3.72 -7.68 -4.26
N GLN A 33 3.71 -7.06 -5.42
CA GLN A 33 4.53 -7.51 -6.54
C GLN A 33 6.01 -7.20 -6.36
N VAL A 34 6.32 -5.97 -5.95
CA VAL A 34 7.72 -5.53 -5.92
C VAL A 34 8.32 -5.57 -4.52
N LYS A 35 7.50 -5.60 -3.48
CA LYS A 35 7.88 -5.68 -2.08
C LYS A 35 8.56 -4.44 -1.53
N LYS A 36 9.19 -3.64 -2.36
CA LYS A 36 9.79 -2.37 -1.96
C LYS A 36 9.72 -1.40 -3.12
N THR A 37 9.55 -0.11 -2.80
CA THR A 37 9.51 0.93 -3.83
C THR A 37 9.69 2.29 -3.20
N THR A 38 9.95 3.29 -4.04
CA THR A 38 9.96 4.68 -3.64
C THR A 38 8.67 5.35 -4.09
N ILE A 39 8.42 6.54 -3.55
CA ILE A 39 7.23 7.30 -3.96
C ILE A 39 7.31 7.65 -5.45
N ASP A 40 8.50 7.98 -5.93
CA ASP A 40 8.66 8.34 -7.34
C ASP A 40 8.38 7.16 -8.26
N GLU A 41 8.88 5.98 -7.92
CA GLU A 41 8.60 4.78 -8.71
C GLU A 41 7.12 4.45 -8.73
N LEU A 42 6.51 4.57 -7.57
CA LEU A 42 5.09 4.27 -7.43
C LEU A 42 4.26 5.27 -8.25
N HIS A 43 4.60 6.55 -8.15
CA HIS A 43 3.90 7.57 -8.91
C HIS A 43 4.04 7.33 -10.41
N GLU A 44 5.25 6.99 -10.85
CA GLU A 44 5.48 6.71 -12.26
C GLU A 44 4.61 5.55 -12.74
N MET A 45 4.49 4.52 -11.93
CA MET A 45 3.65 3.38 -12.27
C MET A 45 2.18 3.77 -12.37
N LEU A 46 1.74 4.65 -11.48
CA LEU A 46 0.33 5.02 -11.41
C LEU A 46 -0.09 6.05 -12.44
N CYS A 47 0.81 6.99 -12.78
CA CYS A 47 0.39 8.13 -13.59
C CYS A 47 0.02 7.77 -15.02
N GLY A 48 0.41 6.59 -15.50
CA GLY A 48 -0.02 6.14 -16.80
C GLY A 48 -1.46 5.63 -16.82
N ARG A 49 -2.03 5.39 -15.66
CA ARG A 49 -3.34 4.78 -15.56
C ARG A 49 -4.32 5.64 -14.76
N TYR A 50 -3.81 6.38 -13.79
CA TYR A 50 -4.64 7.19 -12.92
C TYR A 50 -4.16 8.63 -12.96
N SER A 51 -5.11 9.55 -12.88
CA SER A 51 -4.79 10.97 -12.84
C SER A 51 -4.48 11.34 -11.40
N VAL A 52 -3.25 11.06 -10.95
CA VAL A 52 -2.88 11.24 -9.57
C VAL A 52 -1.54 11.94 -9.48
N SER A 53 -1.45 12.92 -8.58
CA SER A 53 -0.21 13.69 -8.41
C SER A 53 0.75 12.95 -7.50
N ARG A 54 2.02 13.34 -7.57
CA ARG A 54 3.02 12.79 -6.68
C ARG A 54 2.69 13.06 -5.22
N ASN A 55 2.17 14.24 -4.93
CA ASN A 55 1.79 14.59 -3.56
C ASN A 55 0.68 13.67 -3.05
N THR A 56 -0.26 13.34 -3.90
CA THR A 56 -1.33 12.42 -3.52
C THR A 56 -0.77 11.04 -3.23
N VAL A 57 0.16 10.57 -4.06
CA VAL A 57 0.79 9.28 -3.84
C VAL A 57 1.59 9.30 -2.54
N ALA A 58 2.34 10.38 -2.30
CA ALA A 58 3.13 10.51 -1.07
C ALA A 58 2.23 10.48 0.16
N SER A 59 1.11 11.19 0.13
CA SER A 59 0.17 11.20 1.25
C SER A 59 -0.41 9.82 1.48
N MET A 60 -0.72 9.12 0.40
CA MET A 60 -1.30 7.78 0.51
C MET A 60 -0.30 6.79 1.11
N VAL A 61 0.95 6.83 0.64
CA VAL A 61 1.98 5.96 1.19
C VAL A 61 2.24 6.28 2.65
N GLY A 62 2.24 7.59 3.00
CA GLY A 62 2.38 8.00 4.39
C GLY A 62 1.28 7.44 5.26
N TYR A 63 0.06 7.45 4.77
CA TYR A 63 -1.08 6.89 5.49
C TYR A 63 -0.90 5.37 5.68
N ILE A 64 -0.51 4.68 4.61
CA ILE A 64 -0.30 3.24 4.68
C ILE A 64 0.80 2.91 5.68
N HIS A 65 1.85 3.71 5.68
CA HIS A 65 2.97 3.51 6.60
C HIS A 65 2.58 3.76 8.05
N SER A 66 1.92 4.89 8.32
CA SER A 66 1.68 5.32 9.69
C SER A 66 0.39 4.78 10.29
N LYS A 67 -0.67 4.63 9.49
CA LYS A 67 -1.97 4.23 10.01
C LYS A 67 -2.26 2.76 9.80
N LEU A 68 -1.93 2.22 8.64
CA LEU A 68 -2.14 0.81 8.39
C LEU A 68 -1.05 -0.04 9.01
N GLY A 69 0.17 0.48 9.08
CA GLY A 69 1.26 -0.18 9.77
C GLY A 69 1.85 -1.39 9.05
N ILE A 70 1.65 -1.48 7.75
CA ILE A 70 2.11 -2.64 6.98
C ILE A 70 3.41 -2.39 6.22
N LEU A 71 3.95 -1.18 6.34
CA LEU A 71 5.20 -0.84 5.64
C LEU A 71 6.28 -0.47 6.64
N ARG A 72 7.52 -0.70 6.23
CA ARG A 72 8.69 -0.15 6.89
C ARG A 72 9.33 0.84 5.95
N ALA A 73 9.93 1.88 6.51
CA ALA A 73 10.58 2.91 5.73
C ALA A 73 12.07 2.92 6.05
N HIS A 74 12.89 3.05 5.03
CA HIS A 74 14.34 3.06 5.21
C HIS A 74 14.98 4.04 4.25
N LYS A 75 15.98 4.75 4.74
CA LYS A 75 16.72 5.72 3.95
C LYS A 75 18.19 5.52 4.21
N GLU A 76 18.94 5.23 3.17
CA GLU A 76 20.37 4.93 3.35
C GLU A 76 21.17 6.15 3.73
N SER A 77 20.80 7.30 3.20
CA SER A 77 21.42 8.56 3.59
C SER A 77 20.39 9.65 3.35
N TYR A 78 20.68 10.85 3.85
CA TYR A 78 19.71 11.93 3.64
C TYR A 78 19.62 12.37 2.18
N LYS A 79 20.56 11.92 1.34
CA LYS A 79 20.52 12.23 -0.10
C LYS A 79 19.75 11.22 -0.92
N THR A 80 19.50 10.03 -0.38
CA THR A 80 18.78 9.00 -1.12
C THR A 80 17.29 9.09 -0.82
N PRO A 81 16.44 8.64 -1.75
CA PRO A 81 15.00 8.65 -1.49
C PRO A 81 14.65 7.62 -0.42
N MET A 82 13.53 7.88 0.25
CA MET A 82 12.98 6.94 1.21
C MET A 82 12.46 5.72 0.47
N VAL A 83 12.87 4.54 0.91
CA VAL A 83 12.37 3.28 0.35
C VAL A 83 11.37 2.68 1.32
N TYR A 84 10.22 2.28 0.81
CA TYR A 84 9.17 1.67 1.61
C TYR A 84 9.14 0.18 1.29
N PHE A 85 9.09 -0.63 2.36
CA PHE A 85 9.10 -2.09 2.25
C PHE A 85 7.80 -2.64 2.79
N LEU A 86 7.21 -3.58 2.08
CA LEU A 86 6.07 -4.31 2.61
C LEU A 86 6.57 -5.24 3.70
N ARG A 87 5.94 -5.18 4.88
CA ARG A 87 6.30 -6.05 5.98
C ARG A 87 5.80 -7.45 5.69
N GLU A 88 6.73 -8.40 5.67
CA GLU A 88 6.42 -9.75 5.24
C GLU A 88 5.36 -10.44 6.08
N GLU A 89 5.30 -10.10 7.37
CA GLU A 89 4.32 -10.75 8.24
C GLU A 89 2.88 -10.39 7.87
N TYR A 90 2.68 -9.37 7.03
CA TYR A 90 1.34 -8.97 6.60
C TYR A 90 1.06 -9.27 5.13
N MET A 91 1.98 -9.93 4.46
CA MET A 91 1.82 -10.22 3.05
C MET A 91 0.55 -11.06 2.77
N ASP A 92 0.36 -12.12 3.55
CA ASP A 92 -0.78 -12.99 3.36
C ASP A 92 -2.09 -12.24 3.60
N LEU A 93 -2.10 -11.39 4.60
CA LEU A 93 -3.28 -10.60 4.92
C LEU A 93 -3.61 -9.65 3.78
N LEU A 94 -2.59 -8.99 3.25
CA LEU A 94 -2.78 -8.04 2.17
C LEU A 94 -3.26 -8.73 0.90
N MET A 95 -2.67 -9.87 0.55
CA MET A 95 -3.08 -10.63 -0.61
C MET A 95 -4.55 -11.04 -0.53
N LYS A 96 -4.97 -11.45 0.66
CA LYS A 96 -6.34 -11.89 0.87
C LYS A 96 -7.33 -10.74 0.65
N ILE A 97 -6.96 -9.55 1.07
CA ILE A 97 -7.86 -8.40 1.00
C ILE A 97 -7.94 -7.82 -0.41
N VAL A 98 -6.81 -7.73 -1.12
CA VAL A 98 -6.81 -7.12 -2.43
C VAL A 98 -7.24 -8.06 -3.54
N THR A 99 -7.17 -9.37 -3.30
CA THR A 99 -7.57 -10.36 -4.31
C THR A 99 -9.06 -10.61 -4.19
N PRO A 100 -9.84 -10.39 -5.26
CA PRO A 100 -11.27 -10.65 -5.22
C PRO A 100 -11.51 -12.11 -4.94
N SER A 101 -12.29 -12.39 -3.92
CA SER A 101 -12.52 -13.78 -3.56
C SER A 101 -13.46 -14.47 -4.50
N LYS A 102 -14.10 -13.78 -5.26
CA LYS A 102 -14.90 -14.41 -6.06
C LYS A 102 -14.43 -14.81 -7.23
N ASN A 103 -13.77 -14.68 -7.29
CA ASN A 103 -13.34 -15.16 -8.24
C ASN A 103 -13.62 -16.37 -8.48
N LEU A 104 -14.11 -16.56 -7.98
CA LEU A 104 -14.29 -17.51 -8.14
C LEU A 104 -14.96 -17.94 -8.89
N THR A 105 -15.12 -17.78 -9.18
CA THR A 105 -15.71 -18.20 -9.94
C THR A 105 -15.69 -18.56 -10.64
#